data_b8e6ccef8a1543cb8ddbba932a40af4c
#
_entry.id   b8e6ccef8a1543cb8ddbba932a40af4c
#
_cell.length_a   1.000
_cell.length_b   1.000
_cell.length_c   1.000
_cell.angle_alpha   90.00
_cell.angle_beta   90.00
_cell.angle_gamma   90.00
#
_symmetry.space_group_name_H-M   'P 1'
#
loop_
_entity.id
_entity.type
_entity.pdbx_description
1 polymer ?
#
loop_
_entity_poly.entity_id
_entity_poly.type
_entity_poly.pdbx_seq_one_letter_code
_entity_poly.pdbx_strand_id
1 'polypeptide(L)'
;MKVKIKPEQFETIALLNEDKALELNANHELEVMAPTGGTAGRKNRRITQQLGIWTDNYGGESFDSSTIFLLPNGARRSPDASWISQSRWNALTPQQQDGFPPIAPDFVVELRSPSDDLSTLQAKMVEYISSGVSLGWLINPQDKQVEVYRQGREKEVLHQPRILDGEAVLPGFQLSLEKIYD
;
A
#
# COMPACT_ATOMS: atom_id res chain seq x y z
N MET A 1 -3.01 -22.90 -8.20
CA MET A 1 -4.42 -22.77 -8.63
C MET A 1 -4.92 -21.45 -8.05
N LYS A 2 -5.30 -20.49 -8.88
CA LYS A 2 -5.87 -19.23 -8.41
C LYS A 2 -7.37 -19.45 -8.22
N VAL A 3 -7.89 -19.12 -7.04
CA VAL A 3 -9.30 -19.24 -6.70
C VAL A 3 -10.00 -17.93 -7.05
N LYS A 4 -11.03 -17.98 -7.89
CA LYS A 4 -11.88 -16.81 -8.17
C LYS A 4 -13.08 -16.82 -7.24
N ILE A 5 -13.36 -15.66 -6.65
CA ILE A 5 -14.53 -15.43 -5.78
C ILE A 5 -15.25 -14.15 -6.23
N LYS A 6 -16.52 -14.04 -5.86
CA LYS A 6 -17.23 -12.77 -6.07
C LYS A 6 -16.75 -11.72 -5.04
N PRO A 7 -16.67 -10.44 -5.41
CA PRO A 7 -16.26 -9.38 -4.48
C PRO A 7 -17.05 -9.39 -3.17
N GLU A 8 -18.35 -9.65 -3.21
CA GLU A 8 -19.23 -9.69 -2.03
C GLU A 8 -18.89 -10.84 -1.07
N GLN A 9 -18.24 -11.90 -1.56
CA GLN A 9 -17.81 -13.05 -0.74
C GLN A 9 -16.49 -12.75 -0.02
N PHE A 10 -15.68 -11.81 -0.54
CA PHE A 10 -14.37 -11.51 0.01
C PHE A 10 -14.47 -11.02 1.46
N GLU A 11 -15.36 -10.08 1.74
CA GLU A 11 -15.52 -9.50 3.08
C GLU A 11 -15.86 -10.57 4.12
N THR A 12 -16.81 -11.48 3.77
CA THR A 12 -17.15 -12.60 4.64
C THR A 12 -15.96 -13.54 4.84
N ILE A 13 -15.20 -13.85 3.77
CA ILE A 13 -14.03 -14.72 3.85
C ILE A 13 -12.93 -14.08 4.71
N ALA A 14 -12.67 -12.79 4.53
CA ALA A 14 -11.66 -12.06 5.31
C ALA A 14 -12.03 -12.03 6.81
N LEU A 15 -13.28 -11.73 7.14
CA LEU A 15 -13.77 -11.72 8.53
C LEU A 15 -13.75 -13.11 9.20
N LEU A 16 -13.95 -14.19 8.41
CA LEU A 16 -13.86 -15.56 8.94
C LEU A 16 -12.43 -16.09 9.03
N ASN A 17 -11.45 -15.36 8.50
CA ASN A 17 -10.03 -15.74 8.48
C ASN A 17 -9.16 -14.56 8.91
N GLU A 18 -9.48 -13.96 10.05
CA GLU A 18 -8.78 -12.78 10.60
C GLU A 18 -7.27 -13.00 10.84
N ASP A 19 -6.85 -14.26 10.95
CA ASP A 19 -5.44 -14.65 11.07
C ASP A 19 -4.67 -14.69 9.74
N LYS A 20 -5.36 -14.42 8.61
CA LYS A 20 -4.78 -14.45 7.26
C LYS A 20 -4.77 -13.06 6.64
N ALA A 21 -3.65 -12.70 6.04
CA ALA A 21 -3.59 -11.56 5.14
C ALA A 21 -4.13 -11.99 3.77
N LEU A 22 -5.27 -11.42 3.39
CA LEU A 22 -6.00 -11.76 2.16
C LEU A 22 -6.15 -10.52 1.30
N GLU A 23 -6.00 -10.68 -0.01
CA GLU A 23 -6.31 -9.67 -1.00
C GLU A 23 -7.18 -10.26 -2.13
N LEU A 24 -7.84 -9.42 -2.89
CA LEU A 24 -8.56 -9.77 -4.10
C LEU A 24 -8.11 -8.84 -5.23
N ASN A 25 -7.57 -9.40 -6.31
CA ASN A 25 -7.19 -8.57 -7.45
C ASN A 25 -8.41 -8.20 -8.33
N ALA A 26 -8.22 -7.29 -9.29
CA ALA A 26 -9.28 -6.84 -10.20
C ALA A 26 -9.87 -7.96 -11.07
N ASN A 27 -9.18 -9.10 -11.21
CA ASN A 27 -9.71 -10.30 -11.90
C ASN A 27 -10.52 -11.20 -10.97
N HIS A 28 -10.79 -10.75 -9.74
CA HIS A 28 -11.48 -11.48 -8.69
C HIS A 28 -10.74 -12.75 -8.24
N GLU A 29 -9.43 -12.78 -8.36
CA GLU A 29 -8.60 -13.86 -7.86
C GLU A 29 -8.21 -13.58 -6.40
N LEU A 30 -8.53 -14.53 -5.51
CA LEU A 30 -8.14 -14.46 -4.10
C LEU A 30 -6.63 -14.70 -3.98
N GLU A 31 -5.96 -13.80 -3.31
CA GLU A 31 -4.53 -13.84 -3.01
C GLU A 31 -4.34 -14.04 -1.50
N VAL A 32 -3.63 -15.09 -1.12
CA VAL A 32 -3.28 -15.37 0.28
C VAL A 32 -1.83 -15.00 0.48
N MET A 33 -1.59 -14.01 1.31
CA MET A 33 -0.24 -13.51 1.57
C MET A 33 0.48 -14.41 2.58
N ALA A 34 1.76 -14.66 2.35
CA ALA A 34 2.59 -15.37 3.32
C ALA A 34 2.82 -14.52 4.57
N PRO A 35 2.98 -15.13 5.76
CA PRO A 35 3.36 -14.39 6.96
C PRO A 35 4.67 -13.64 6.75
N THR A 36 4.72 -12.42 7.25
CA THR A 36 5.89 -11.54 7.13
C THR A 36 7.02 -12.01 8.04
N GLY A 37 8.20 -12.24 7.47
CA GLY A 37 9.41 -12.56 8.25
C GLY A 37 9.91 -11.37 9.06
N GLY A 38 10.71 -11.63 10.12
CA GLY A 38 11.17 -10.59 11.05
C GLY A 38 11.88 -9.40 10.40
N THR A 39 12.71 -9.63 9.38
CA THR A 39 13.40 -8.54 8.67
C THR A 39 12.44 -7.65 7.89
N ALA A 40 11.50 -8.22 7.14
CA ALA A 40 10.50 -7.47 6.41
C ALA A 40 9.56 -6.72 7.38
N GLY A 41 9.11 -7.37 8.45
CA GLY A 41 8.29 -6.73 9.49
C GLY A 41 9.00 -5.54 10.16
N ARG A 42 10.33 -5.66 10.45
CA ARG A 42 11.13 -4.55 10.97
C ARG A 42 11.18 -3.38 9.99
N LYS A 43 11.32 -3.65 8.70
CA LYS A 43 11.37 -2.62 7.65
C LYS A 43 10.00 -1.95 7.46
N ASN A 44 8.92 -2.72 7.39
CA ASN A 44 7.55 -2.20 7.32
C ASN A 44 7.23 -1.28 8.50
N ARG A 45 7.55 -1.71 9.73
CA ARG A 45 7.39 -0.86 10.92
C ARG A 45 8.12 0.48 10.80
N ARG A 46 9.30 0.52 10.18
CA ARG A 46 10.05 1.77 10.00
C ARG A 46 9.41 2.70 8.98
N ILE A 47 8.80 2.16 7.94
CA ILE A 47 8.05 2.93 6.94
C ILE A 47 6.80 3.52 7.60
N THR A 48 5.97 2.69 8.22
CA THR A 48 4.72 3.13 8.85
C THR A 48 4.97 4.10 10.00
N GLN A 49 6.03 3.91 10.79
CA GLN A 49 6.40 4.85 11.86
C GLN A 49 6.75 6.24 11.33
N GLN A 50 7.57 6.33 10.26
CA GLN A 50 7.94 7.63 9.69
C GLN A 50 6.73 8.33 9.08
N LEU A 51 5.88 7.58 8.39
CA LEU A 51 4.65 8.10 7.81
C LEU A 51 3.68 8.58 8.91
N GLY A 52 3.48 7.79 9.97
CA GLY A 52 2.62 8.14 11.10
C GLY A 52 3.07 9.41 11.82
N ILE A 53 4.37 9.54 12.12
CA ILE A 53 4.93 10.76 12.74
C ILE A 53 4.67 12.00 11.88
N TRP A 54 4.81 11.88 10.55
CA TRP A 54 4.49 12.98 9.65
C TRP A 54 2.98 13.27 9.64
N THR A 55 2.14 12.24 9.56
CA THR A 55 0.67 12.37 9.58
C THR A 55 0.18 13.09 10.83
N ASP A 56 0.72 12.77 12.01
CA ASP A 56 0.37 13.41 13.29
C ASP A 56 0.62 14.94 13.28
N ASN A 57 1.57 15.41 12.45
CA ASN A 57 1.92 16.83 12.37
C ASN A 57 1.24 17.58 11.21
N TYR A 58 0.89 16.87 10.14
CA TYR A 58 0.39 17.49 8.89
C TYR A 58 -1.05 17.12 8.56
N GLY A 59 -1.62 16.13 9.24
CA GLY A 59 -3.02 15.69 9.07
C GLY A 59 -3.19 14.61 8.00
N GLY A 60 -4.44 14.22 7.81
CA GLY A 60 -4.82 13.02 7.08
C GLY A 60 -4.78 11.78 7.97
N GLU A 61 -4.92 10.62 7.36
CA GLU A 61 -4.88 9.33 8.05
C GLU A 61 -3.87 8.40 7.38
N SER A 62 -3.02 7.76 8.18
CA SER A 62 -2.05 6.76 7.70
C SER A 62 -2.41 5.36 8.20
N PHE A 63 -2.14 4.36 7.37
CA PHE A 63 -2.52 2.97 7.60
C PHE A 63 -1.34 2.05 7.35
N ASP A 64 -1.32 0.94 8.07
CA ASP A 64 -0.40 -0.16 7.87
C ASP A 64 -1.01 -1.28 6.99
N SER A 65 -0.27 -2.37 6.82
CA SER A 65 -0.66 -3.51 6.00
C SER A 65 -1.84 -4.34 6.52
N SER A 66 -2.47 -3.96 7.63
CA SER A 66 -3.68 -4.61 8.14
C SER A 66 -4.97 -4.03 7.56
N THR A 67 -4.90 -2.85 6.95
CA THR A 67 -6.08 -2.15 6.43
C THR A 67 -6.33 -2.52 4.97
N ILE A 68 -7.53 -3.02 4.67
CA ILE A 68 -7.96 -3.37 3.33
C ILE A 68 -8.81 -2.25 2.73
N PHE A 69 -8.44 -1.77 1.55
CA PHE A 69 -9.18 -0.76 0.78
C PHE A 69 -9.96 -1.41 -0.36
N LEU A 70 -11.20 -0.97 -0.57
CA LEU A 70 -12.02 -1.36 -1.72
C LEU A 70 -11.72 -0.39 -2.87
N LEU A 71 -10.93 -0.83 -3.84
CA LEU A 71 -10.56 0.02 -4.97
C LEU A 71 -11.70 0.13 -5.99
N PRO A 72 -11.79 1.24 -6.77
CA PRO A 72 -12.83 1.46 -7.76
C PRO A 72 -12.92 0.37 -8.85
N ASN A 73 -11.81 -0.32 -9.15
CA ASN A 73 -11.76 -1.42 -10.11
C ASN A 73 -12.27 -2.76 -9.56
N GLY A 74 -12.74 -2.79 -8.30
CA GLY A 74 -13.25 -3.98 -7.63
C GLY A 74 -12.19 -4.79 -6.86
N ALA A 75 -10.92 -4.40 -6.91
CA ALA A 75 -9.87 -5.03 -6.11
C ALA A 75 -10.02 -4.69 -4.61
N ARG A 76 -9.50 -5.58 -3.76
CA ARG A 76 -9.37 -5.41 -2.31
C ARG A 76 -7.89 -5.49 -2.00
N ARG A 77 -7.29 -4.38 -1.65
CA ARG A 77 -5.84 -4.25 -1.50
C ARG A 77 -5.45 -3.71 -0.14
N SER A 78 -4.35 -4.24 0.36
CA SER A 78 -3.75 -3.87 1.64
C SER A 78 -2.29 -3.50 1.40
N PRO A 79 -1.97 -2.22 1.09
CA PRO A 79 -0.59 -1.78 0.90
C PRO A 79 0.20 -1.83 2.20
N ASP A 80 1.52 -2.04 2.13
CA ASP A 80 2.40 -2.08 3.31
C ASP A 80 2.35 -0.80 4.14
N ALA A 81 2.16 0.35 3.50
CA ALA A 81 1.80 1.62 4.14
C ALA A 81 0.97 2.47 3.17
N SER A 82 0.07 3.27 3.70
CA SER A 82 -0.74 4.17 2.88
C SER A 82 -1.17 5.41 3.66
N TRP A 83 -1.61 6.43 2.92
CA TRP A 83 -2.12 7.65 3.49
C TRP A 83 -3.28 8.20 2.65
N ILE A 84 -4.26 8.80 3.36
CA ILE A 84 -5.43 9.46 2.79
C ILE A 84 -5.51 10.87 3.35
N SER A 85 -5.74 11.87 2.50
CA SER A 85 -5.92 13.25 2.93
C SER A 85 -7.15 13.40 3.84
N GLN A 86 -7.06 14.30 4.82
CA GLN A 86 -8.14 14.51 5.80
C GLN A 86 -9.49 14.79 5.15
N SER A 87 -9.50 15.57 4.07
CA SER A 87 -10.74 15.90 3.37
C SER A 87 -11.41 14.69 2.72
N ARG A 88 -10.61 13.78 2.15
CA ARG A 88 -11.12 12.55 1.54
C ARG A 88 -11.57 11.55 2.60
N TRP A 89 -10.81 11.42 3.68
CA TRP A 89 -11.19 10.58 4.82
C TRP A 89 -12.50 11.04 5.46
N ASN A 90 -12.65 12.33 5.71
CA ASN A 90 -13.86 12.92 6.30
C ASN A 90 -15.09 12.86 5.37
N ALA A 91 -14.90 12.62 4.08
CA ALA A 91 -16.02 12.40 3.14
C ALA A 91 -16.64 10.99 3.24
N LEU A 92 -15.95 10.06 3.91
CA LEU A 92 -16.49 8.73 4.20
C LEU A 92 -17.43 8.78 5.40
N THR A 93 -18.48 7.96 5.35
CA THR A 93 -19.35 7.79 6.51
C THR A 93 -18.62 7.01 7.63
N PRO A 94 -19.02 7.14 8.91
CA PRO A 94 -18.42 6.36 10.00
C PRO A 94 -18.43 4.85 9.72
N GLN A 95 -19.50 4.32 9.15
CA GLN A 95 -19.59 2.91 8.80
C GLN A 95 -18.56 2.49 7.72
N GLN A 96 -18.26 3.39 6.77
CA GLN A 96 -17.23 3.15 5.76
C GLN A 96 -15.82 3.23 6.33
N GLN A 97 -15.61 4.10 7.33
CA GLN A 97 -14.34 4.24 8.03
C GLN A 97 -14.06 3.02 8.94
N ASP A 98 -15.08 2.51 9.63
CA ASP A 98 -14.97 1.36 10.55
C ASP A 98 -14.82 0.01 9.80
N GLY A 99 -15.32 -0.08 8.56
CA GLY A 99 -15.23 -1.28 7.72
C GLY A 99 -14.00 -1.28 6.81
N PHE A 100 -14.14 -1.86 5.62
CA PHE A 100 -13.16 -1.75 4.54
C PHE A 100 -13.43 -0.48 3.73
N PRO A 101 -12.62 0.59 3.85
CA PRO A 101 -12.92 1.88 3.23
C PRO A 101 -13.02 1.77 1.70
N PRO A 102 -14.14 2.23 1.08
CA PRO A 102 -14.33 2.19 -0.37
C PRO A 102 -13.63 3.37 -1.06
N ILE A 103 -12.32 3.42 -0.93
CA ILE A 103 -11.49 4.52 -1.42
C ILE A 103 -10.11 4.02 -1.81
N ALA A 104 -9.55 4.53 -2.91
CA ALA A 104 -8.13 4.39 -3.18
C ALA A 104 -7.36 5.42 -2.33
N PRO A 105 -6.31 5.04 -1.59
CA PRO A 105 -5.45 6.01 -0.89
C PRO A 105 -4.85 7.05 -1.83
N ASP A 106 -4.45 8.21 -1.30
CA ASP A 106 -3.70 9.21 -2.07
C ASP A 106 -2.25 8.77 -2.30
N PHE A 107 -1.71 8.01 -1.32
CA PHE A 107 -0.34 7.52 -1.33
C PHE A 107 -0.27 6.07 -0.86
N VAL A 108 0.58 5.26 -1.50
CA VAL A 108 0.84 3.86 -1.13
C VAL A 108 2.33 3.53 -1.18
N VAL A 109 2.74 2.58 -0.33
CA VAL A 109 4.06 1.96 -0.36
C VAL A 109 3.91 0.46 -0.40
N GLU A 110 4.66 -0.21 -1.29
CA GLU A 110 4.89 -1.64 -1.27
C GLU A 110 6.39 -1.90 -1.02
N LEU A 111 6.69 -2.79 -0.10
CA LEU A 111 8.05 -3.19 0.24
C LEU A 111 8.30 -4.63 -0.23
N ARG A 112 9.15 -4.79 -1.21
CA ARG A 112 9.48 -6.12 -1.75
C ARG A 112 10.19 -6.98 -0.71
N SER A 113 9.63 -8.14 -0.39
CA SER A 113 10.29 -9.20 0.36
C SER A 113 11.10 -10.13 -0.58
N PRO A 114 12.04 -10.93 -0.06
CA PRO A 114 12.83 -11.85 -0.90
C PRO A 114 12.02 -12.90 -1.64
N SER A 115 10.82 -13.22 -1.16
CA SER A 115 9.92 -14.22 -1.78
C SER A 115 9.00 -13.61 -2.83
N ASP A 116 8.94 -12.27 -2.93
CA ASP A 116 7.99 -11.61 -3.83
C ASP A 116 8.53 -11.56 -5.26
N ASP A 117 7.67 -11.87 -6.20
CA ASP A 117 7.92 -11.62 -7.61
C ASP A 117 7.79 -10.13 -7.92
N LEU A 118 8.86 -9.54 -8.47
CA LEU A 118 8.90 -8.11 -8.76
C LEU A 118 7.83 -7.71 -9.78
N SER A 119 7.59 -8.52 -10.80
CA SER A 119 6.62 -8.20 -11.84
C SER A 119 5.18 -8.18 -11.30
N THR A 120 4.88 -9.02 -10.31
CA THR A 120 3.58 -9.01 -9.63
C THR A 120 3.40 -7.73 -8.82
N LEU A 121 4.41 -7.28 -8.08
CA LEU A 121 4.35 -6.00 -7.36
C LEU A 121 4.27 -4.80 -8.31
N GLN A 122 4.98 -4.82 -9.43
CA GLN A 122 4.88 -3.78 -10.45
C GLN A 122 3.47 -3.70 -11.03
N ALA A 123 2.82 -4.84 -11.33
CA ALA A 123 1.43 -4.87 -11.77
C ALA A 123 0.47 -4.32 -10.70
N LYS A 124 0.70 -4.63 -9.42
CA LYS A 124 -0.06 -4.09 -8.29
C LYS A 124 0.09 -2.56 -8.19
N MET A 125 1.29 -2.02 -8.38
CA MET A 125 1.52 -0.57 -8.41
C MET A 125 0.78 0.12 -9.56
N VAL A 126 0.79 -0.47 -10.75
CA VAL A 126 0.00 0.04 -11.90
C VAL A 126 -1.50 0.00 -11.58
N GLU A 127 -1.99 -1.06 -10.92
CA GLU A 127 -3.38 -1.16 -10.47
C GLU A 127 -3.74 -0.04 -9.49
N TYR A 128 -2.88 0.29 -8.52
CA TYR A 128 -3.08 1.40 -7.60
C TYR A 128 -3.22 2.74 -8.33
N ILE A 129 -2.28 3.06 -9.20
CA ILE A 129 -2.29 4.34 -9.95
C ILE A 129 -3.53 4.43 -10.84
N SER A 130 -3.90 3.37 -11.55
CA SER A 130 -5.11 3.34 -12.39
C SER A 130 -6.41 3.42 -11.58
N SER A 131 -6.37 3.07 -10.29
CA SER A 131 -7.49 3.17 -9.35
C SER A 131 -7.59 4.53 -8.65
N GLY A 132 -6.67 5.47 -8.92
CA GLY A 132 -6.74 6.83 -8.39
C GLY A 132 -5.70 7.19 -7.34
N VAL A 133 -4.76 6.30 -7.03
CA VAL A 133 -3.59 6.65 -6.18
C VAL A 133 -2.73 7.69 -6.91
N SER A 134 -2.38 8.76 -6.23
CA SER A 134 -1.62 9.88 -6.81
C SER A 134 -0.12 9.64 -6.83
N LEU A 135 0.43 9.01 -5.78
CA LEU A 135 1.84 8.67 -5.62
C LEU A 135 1.99 7.28 -5.02
N GLY A 136 2.86 6.47 -5.59
CA GLY A 136 3.17 5.14 -5.07
C GLY A 136 4.67 4.84 -5.12
N TRP A 137 5.19 4.17 -4.10
CA TRP A 137 6.57 3.72 -4.03
C TRP A 137 6.63 2.20 -3.94
N LEU A 138 7.36 1.58 -4.85
CA LEU A 138 7.78 0.18 -4.75
C LEU A 138 9.25 0.17 -4.31
N ILE A 139 9.47 -0.15 -3.04
CA ILE A 139 10.80 -0.21 -2.44
C ILE A 139 11.35 -1.63 -2.59
N ASN A 140 12.48 -1.76 -3.26
CA ASN A 140 13.17 -3.03 -3.49
C ASN A 140 14.53 -3.02 -2.78
N PRO A 141 14.60 -3.49 -1.52
CA PRO A 141 15.85 -3.47 -0.75
C PRO A 141 16.94 -4.38 -1.31
N GLN A 142 16.58 -5.49 -2.01
CA GLN A 142 17.55 -6.42 -2.59
C GLN A 142 18.46 -5.75 -3.61
N ASP A 143 17.85 -4.94 -4.49
CA ASP A 143 18.55 -4.24 -5.56
C ASP A 143 18.89 -2.79 -5.17
N LYS A 144 18.49 -2.35 -3.95
CA LYS A 144 18.59 -0.97 -3.46
C LYS A 144 17.97 0.02 -4.44
N GLN A 145 16.82 -0.33 -4.99
CA GLN A 145 16.07 0.48 -5.95
C GLN A 145 14.72 0.88 -5.37
N VAL A 146 14.20 1.99 -5.86
CA VAL A 146 12.82 2.40 -5.64
C VAL A 146 12.21 2.78 -6.97
N GLU A 147 11.07 2.19 -7.27
CA GLU A 147 10.23 2.62 -8.40
C GLU A 147 9.19 3.59 -7.88
N VAL A 148 9.14 4.78 -8.46
CA VAL A 148 8.19 5.84 -8.12
C VAL A 148 7.13 5.92 -9.20
N TYR A 149 5.88 5.76 -8.81
CA TYR A 149 4.71 5.77 -9.67
C TYR A 149 3.86 7.01 -9.41
N ARG A 150 3.45 7.70 -10.48
CA ARG A 150 2.63 8.91 -10.42
C ARG A 150 1.56 8.86 -11.50
N GLN A 151 0.42 9.48 -11.24
CA GLN A 151 -0.62 9.58 -12.27
C GLN A 151 -0.12 10.32 -13.52
N GLY A 152 -0.43 9.76 -14.70
CA GLY A 152 -0.13 10.38 -15.99
C GLY A 152 1.37 10.46 -16.33
N ARG A 153 2.22 9.75 -15.60
CA ARG A 153 3.67 9.70 -15.86
C ARG A 153 4.18 8.28 -15.96
N GLU A 154 5.24 8.08 -16.72
CA GLU A 154 5.99 6.83 -16.67
C GLU A 154 6.65 6.66 -15.29
N LYS A 155 6.82 5.41 -14.86
CA LYS A 155 7.52 5.12 -13.62
C LYS A 155 8.98 5.58 -13.69
N GLU A 156 9.44 6.16 -12.61
CA GLU A 156 10.84 6.53 -12.42
C GLU A 156 11.53 5.47 -11.56
N VAL A 157 12.77 5.10 -11.90
CA VAL A 157 13.58 4.16 -11.11
C VAL A 157 14.74 4.91 -10.48
N LEU A 158 14.74 4.95 -9.15
CA LEU A 158 15.81 5.56 -8.36
C LEU A 158 16.79 4.48 -7.90
N HIS A 159 18.09 4.72 -8.09
CA HIS A 159 19.15 3.81 -7.68
C HIS A 159 19.80 4.29 -6.37
N GLN A 160 19.74 3.49 -5.34
CA GLN A 160 20.28 3.74 -4.00
C GLN A 160 19.88 5.11 -3.39
N PRO A 161 18.59 5.52 -3.52
CA PRO A 161 18.19 6.77 -2.88
C PRO A 161 18.31 6.63 -1.36
N ARG A 162 18.76 7.68 -0.69
CA ARG A 162 18.82 7.70 0.78
C ARG A 162 17.52 8.21 1.40
N ILE A 163 16.84 9.07 0.69
CA ILE A 163 15.60 9.75 1.10
C ILE A 163 14.63 9.73 -0.07
N LEU A 164 13.36 9.47 0.20
CA LEU A 164 12.27 9.69 -0.75
C LEU A 164 11.47 10.89 -0.29
N ASP A 165 11.09 11.73 -1.25
CA ASP A 165 10.27 12.91 -1.02
C ASP A 165 8.81 12.64 -1.35
N GLY A 166 7.88 13.05 -0.46
CA GLY A 166 6.43 12.88 -0.64
C GLY A 166 5.80 13.80 -1.67
N GLU A 167 6.59 14.67 -2.27
CA GLU A 167 6.20 15.60 -3.32
C GLU A 167 5.01 16.51 -2.90
N ALA A 168 4.15 16.86 -3.86
CA ALA A 168 2.95 17.62 -3.59
C ALA A 168 1.84 16.79 -2.91
N VAL A 169 1.94 15.46 -2.92
CA VAL A 169 0.95 14.56 -2.31
C VAL A 169 1.09 14.54 -0.79
N LEU A 170 2.33 14.46 -0.28
CA LEU A 170 2.66 14.54 1.15
C LEU A 170 3.70 15.66 1.37
N PRO A 171 3.28 16.94 1.41
CA PRO A 171 4.19 18.07 1.45
C PRO A 171 5.14 18.01 2.66
N GLY A 172 6.45 18.00 2.40
CA GLY A 172 7.48 17.93 3.43
C GLY A 172 7.72 16.55 4.05
N PHE A 173 7.00 15.51 3.59
CA PHE A 173 7.31 14.14 4.01
C PHE A 173 8.61 13.66 3.35
N GLN A 174 9.51 13.17 4.19
CA GLN A 174 10.77 12.55 3.76
C GLN A 174 10.93 11.20 4.43
N LEU A 175 10.94 10.12 3.62
CA LEU A 175 11.20 8.77 4.11
C LEU A 175 12.70 8.46 4.03
N SER A 176 13.35 8.27 5.18
CA SER A 176 14.72 7.77 5.22
C SER A 176 14.78 6.28 4.95
N LEU A 177 15.58 5.88 3.97
CA LEU A 177 15.77 4.47 3.56
C LEU A 177 17.00 3.81 4.20
N GLU A 178 17.80 4.56 4.96
CA GLU A 178 19.06 4.06 5.55
C GLU A 178 18.86 2.70 6.25
N LYS A 179 17.88 2.63 7.16
CA LYS A 179 17.58 1.39 7.92
C LYS A 179 16.57 0.46 7.24
N ILE A 180 16.19 0.73 6.02
CA ILE A 180 15.35 -0.12 5.18
C ILE A 180 16.23 -0.98 4.26
N TYR A 181 17.39 -0.46 3.85
CA TYR A 181 18.36 -1.22 3.07
C TYR A 181 19.22 -2.18 3.91
N ASP A 182 19.30 -1.97 5.23
CA ASP A 182 19.96 -2.88 6.18
C ASP A 182 19.06 -4.11 6.48
#